data_b20cd6cc5df136f709d078a13f566a9b
#
_entry.id   b20cd6cc5df136f709d078a13f566a9b
#
_cell.length_a   1.000
_cell.length_b   1.000
_cell.length_c   1.000
_cell.angle_alpha   90.00
_cell.angle_beta   90.00
_cell.angle_gamma   90.00
#
_symmetry.space_group_name_H-M   'P 1'
#
loop_
_entity.id
_entity.type
_entity.pdbx_description
1 polymer ?
#
loop_
_entity_poly.entity_id
_entity_poly.type
_entity_poly.pdbx_seq_one_letter_code
_entity_poly.pdbx_strand_id
1 'polypeptide(L)'
;SISYHWLPGILKDFSTEYPNIRFQLTIGGFGELKEKLQANELDCIFVSEFSVPGLPFVPLGSDELMLVTPLSHPLSNHLLVSLSDVNHQDFILTADGLEYETGKIFELNQIAPHIRYQINEDFTALKMVEQGFGITILPKLLLNNAPFEVCIRSFTEHYTRTLGIALQSGVTPSKAV
;
A
#
# COMPACT_ATOMS: atom_id res chain seq x y z
N SER A 1 2.44 1.95 4.82
CA SER A 1 1.74 3.26 4.71
C SER A 1 0.71 3.46 5.83
N ILE A 2 -0.20 2.53 6.11
CA ILE A 2 -1.24 2.66 7.16
C ILE A 2 -0.60 2.89 8.54
N SER A 3 0.38 2.08 8.91
CA SER A 3 1.05 2.14 10.21
C SER A 3 1.69 3.49 10.52
N TYR A 4 2.17 4.18 9.50
CA TYR A 4 2.85 5.47 9.67
C TYR A 4 1.89 6.67 9.62
N HIS A 5 0.86 6.64 8.76
CA HIS A 5 0.02 7.81 8.51
C HIS A 5 -1.32 7.79 9.26
N TRP A 6 -2.03 6.67 9.27
CA TRP A 6 -3.37 6.59 9.85
C TRP A 6 -3.38 6.07 11.28
N LEU A 7 -2.66 4.96 11.52
CA LEU A 7 -2.75 4.22 12.78
C LEU A 7 -2.43 5.09 14.01
N PRO A 8 -1.40 5.96 14.02
CA PRO A 8 -1.12 6.79 15.19
C PRO A 8 -2.26 7.74 15.57
N GLY A 9 -2.95 8.31 14.58
CA GLY A 9 -4.12 9.16 14.81
C GLY A 9 -5.30 8.37 15.40
N ILE A 10 -5.62 7.23 14.78
CA ILE A 10 -6.69 6.33 15.25
C ILE A 10 -6.42 5.88 16.68
N LEU A 11 -5.20 5.45 16.99
CA LEU A 11 -4.84 5.00 18.33
C LEU A 11 -4.88 6.12 19.36
N LYS A 12 -4.50 7.33 18.98
CA LYS A 12 -4.60 8.50 19.87
C LYS A 12 -6.04 8.77 20.29
N ASP A 13 -6.95 8.81 19.31
CA ASP A 13 -8.36 9.07 19.56
C ASP A 13 -8.98 7.94 20.41
N PHE A 14 -8.71 6.71 20.04
CA PHE A 14 -9.16 5.53 20.77
C PHE A 14 -8.64 5.49 22.21
N SER A 15 -7.35 5.77 22.44
CA SER A 15 -6.76 5.79 23.78
C SER A 15 -7.33 6.90 24.67
N THR A 16 -7.83 7.98 24.07
CA THR A 16 -8.51 9.05 24.80
C THR A 16 -9.87 8.58 25.32
N GLU A 17 -10.58 7.82 24.51
CA GLU A 17 -11.91 7.29 24.88
C GLU A 17 -11.81 6.05 25.81
N TYR A 18 -10.79 5.21 25.58
CA TYR A 18 -10.60 3.94 26.29
C TYR A 18 -9.22 3.84 26.97
N PRO A 19 -8.92 4.64 28.00
CA PRO A 19 -7.58 4.78 28.56
C PRO A 19 -7.03 3.53 29.25
N ASN A 20 -7.88 2.55 29.54
CA ASN A 20 -7.47 1.29 30.19
C ASN A 20 -7.10 0.18 29.19
N ILE A 21 -7.30 0.40 27.89
CA ILE A 21 -6.92 -0.55 26.85
C ILE A 21 -5.46 -0.34 26.48
N ARG A 22 -4.72 -1.44 26.43
CA ARG A 22 -3.31 -1.45 26.00
C ARG A 22 -3.20 -2.04 24.61
N PHE A 23 -2.35 -1.44 23.78
CA PHE A 23 -2.09 -1.89 22.44
C PHE A 23 -0.72 -2.57 22.37
N GLN A 24 -0.68 -3.68 21.64
CA GLN A 24 0.56 -4.26 21.14
C GLN A 24 0.51 -4.18 19.61
N LEU A 25 1.48 -3.50 19.02
CA LEU A 25 1.54 -3.30 17.57
C LEU A 25 2.59 -4.23 16.97
N THR A 26 2.18 -4.98 15.95
CA THR A 26 3.06 -5.80 15.12
C THR A 26 3.07 -5.20 13.71
N ILE A 27 4.24 -4.94 13.18
CA ILE A 27 4.45 -4.46 11.82
C ILE A 27 5.15 -5.57 11.05
N GLY A 28 4.60 -5.95 9.91
CA GLY A 28 5.12 -7.04 9.09
C GLY A 28 4.54 -7.06 7.69
N GLY A 29 5.00 -7.98 6.88
CA GLY A 29 4.41 -8.28 5.58
C GLY A 29 3.01 -8.89 5.74
N PHE A 30 2.20 -8.73 4.70
CA PHE A 30 0.80 -9.18 4.75
C PHE A 30 0.67 -10.68 5.06
N GLY A 31 1.50 -11.54 4.43
CA GLY A 31 1.46 -12.99 4.66
C GLY A 31 1.66 -13.34 6.14
N GLU A 32 2.69 -12.76 6.78
CA GLU A 32 2.97 -12.94 8.21
C GLU A 32 1.81 -12.46 9.09
N LEU A 33 1.27 -11.26 8.81
CA LEU A 33 0.16 -10.71 9.58
C LEU A 33 -1.10 -11.56 9.46
N LYS A 34 -1.38 -12.09 8.27
CA LYS A 34 -2.52 -13.00 8.03
C LYS A 34 -2.37 -14.31 8.81
N GLU A 35 -1.18 -14.91 8.79
CA GLU A 35 -0.91 -16.14 9.56
C GLU A 35 -1.11 -15.91 11.06
N LYS A 36 -0.60 -14.81 11.58
CA LYS A 36 -0.77 -14.43 13.00
C LYS A 36 -2.24 -14.16 13.35
N LEU A 37 -3.00 -13.51 12.47
CA LEU A 37 -4.43 -13.32 12.66
C LEU A 37 -5.15 -14.67 12.71
N GLN A 38 -4.84 -15.58 11.80
CA GLN A 38 -5.44 -16.93 11.75
C GLN A 38 -5.07 -17.80 12.96
N ALA A 39 -3.86 -17.58 13.51
CA ALA A 39 -3.40 -18.25 14.73
C ALA A 39 -3.97 -17.63 16.04
N ASN A 40 -4.80 -16.61 15.98
CA ASN A 40 -5.27 -15.79 17.11
C ASN A 40 -4.16 -15.12 17.93
N GLU A 41 -3.03 -14.83 17.28
CA GLU A 41 -1.95 -14.05 17.88
C GLU A 41 -2.18 -12.53 17.71
N LEU A 42 -3.05 -12.13 16.77
CA LEU A 42 -3.52 -10.78 16.57
C LEU A 42 -5.05 -10.73 16.60
N ASP A 43 -5.60 -9.70 17.21
CA ASP A 43 -7.06 -9.47 17.28
C ASP A 43 -7.61 -8.95 15.95
N CYS A 44 -6.83 -8.11 15.26
CA CYS A 44 -7.16 -7.54 13.95
C CYS A 44 -5.89 -7.13 13.19
N ILE A 45 -6.03 -6.92 11.89
CA ILE A 45 -4.95 -6.38 11.05
C ILE A 45 -5.46 -5.23 10.18
N PHE A 46 -4.63 -4.20 10.03
CA PHE A 46 -4.89 -3.08 9.10
C PHE A 46 -4.27 -3.41 7.74
N VAL A 47 -5.10 -3.54 6.74
CA VAL A 47 -4.68 -4.02 5.40
C VAL A 47 -5.52 -3.40 4.29
N SER A 48 -5.12 -3.66 3.04
CA SER A 48 -5.99 -3.47 1.89
C SER A 48 -7.01 -4.60 1.78
N GLU A 49 -8.25 -4.26 1.40
CA GLU A 49 -9.33 -5.22 1.14
C GLU A 49 -8.91 -6.31 0.15
N PHE A 50 -8.16 -5.90 -0.87
CA PHE A 50 -7.64 -6.80 -1.89
C PHE A 50 -6.80 -7.96 -1.31
N SER A 51 -6.08 -7.69 -0.23
CA SER A 51 -5.19 -8.67 0.39
C SER A 51 -5.90 -9.73 1.23
N VAL A 52 -7.18 -9.53 1.58
CA VAL A 52 -7.92 -10.38 2.53
C VAL A 52 -9.21 -10.96 1.95
N PRO A 53 -9.21 -11.56 0.74
CA PRO A 53 -10.42 -12.10 0.17
C PRO A 53 -11.05 -13.14 1.11
N GLY A 54 -12.34 -12.93 1.42
CA GLY A 54 -13.12 -13.84 2.26
C GLY A 54 -12.97 -13.68 3.78
N LEU A 55 -12.13 -12.76 4.26
CA LEU A 55 -12.13 -12.38 5.68
C LEU A 55 -13.17 -11.29 5.96
N PRO A 56 -13.77 -11.26 7.17
CA PRO A 56 -14.54 -10.11 7.60
C PRO A 56 -13.69 -8.85 7.53
N PHE A 57 -14.21 -7.81 6.87
CA PHE A 57 -13.47 -6.59 6.59
C PHE A 57 -14.32 -5.36 6.86
N VAL A 58 -13.77 -4.41 7.60
CA VAL A 58 -14.39 -3.12 7.89
C VAL A 58 -13.62 -2.04 7.14
N PRO A 59 -14.20 -1.43 6.08
CA PRO A 59 -13.53 -0.38 5.33
C PRO A 59 -13.41 0.90 6.17
N LEU A 60 -12.24 1.54 6.12
CA LEU A 60 -11.95 2.81 6.79
C LEU A 60 -11.78 3.96 5.81
N GLY A 61 -11.26 3.69 4.61
CA GLY A 61 -11.06 4.72 3.61
C GLY A 61 -10.40 4.18 2.34
N SER A 62 -10.21 5.05 1.37
CA SER A 62 -9.52 4.72 0.13
C SER A 62 -8.20 5.46 -0.01
N ASP A 63 -7.30 4.89 -0.76
CA ASP A 63 -5.97 5.41 -1.04
C ASP A 63 -5.67 5.27 -2.53
N GLU A 64 -5.23 6.34 -3.16
CA GLU A 64 -4.97 6.41 -4.58
C GLU A 64 -3.57 5.82 -4.88
N LEU A 65 -3.45 5.08 -5.99
CA LEU A 65 -2.18 4.59 -6.49
C LEU A 65 -1.61 5.61 -7.48
N MET A 66 -0.37 6.01 -7.26
CA MET A 66 0.32 7.07 -7.99
C MET A 66 1.52 6.52 -8.74
N LEU A 67 1.77 7.03 -9.94
CA LEU A 67 3.04 6.82 -10.62
C LEU A 67 4.13 7.66 -9.95
N VAL A 68 5.27 7.04 -9.71
CA VAL A 68 6.47 7.71 -9.18
C VAL A 68 7.61 7.53 -10.17
N THR A 69 8.22 8.64 -10.58
CA THR A 69 9.31 8.66 -11.55
C THR A 69 10.48 9.51 -11.07
N PRO A 70 11.69 9.31 -11.62
CA PRO A 70 12.75 10.30 -11.49
C PRO A 70 12.30 11.67 -12.04
N LEU A 71 12.84 12.76 -11.50
CA LEU A 71 12.53 14.12 -12.00
C LEU A 71 12.86 14.30 -13.48
N SER A 72 13.89 13.61 -13.97
CA SER A 72 14.34 13.66 -15.37
C SER A 72 13.55 12.77 -16.32
N HIS A 73 12.62 11.95 -15.81
CA HIS A 73 11.88 11.01 -16.65
C HIS A 73 10.89 11.74 -17.57
N PRO A 74 10.70 11.32 -18.84
CA PRO A 74 9.76 12.00 -19.76
C PRO A 74 8.33 12.14 -19.18
N LEU A 75 7.82 11.13 -18.48
CA LEU A 75 6.49 11.14 -17.88
C LEU A 75 6.35 12.17 -16.73
N SER A 76 7.46 12.67 -16.20
CA SER A 76 7.42 13.73 -15.17
C SER A 76 6.83 15.05 -15.68
N ASN A 77 6.84 15.28 -16.99
CA ASN A 77 6.30 16.49 -17.61
C ASN A 77 4.79 16.45 -17.88
N HIS A 78 4.15 15.30 -17.65
CA HIS A 78 2.71 15.11 -17.84
C HIS A 78 1.96 15.47 -16.54
N LEU A 79 0.79 16.09 -16.65
CA LEU A 79 -0.08 16.34 -15.49
C LEU A 79 -0.76 15.05 -15.04
N LEU A 80 -1.23 14.25 -16.00
CA LEU A 80 -1.81 12.93 -15.83
C LEU A 80 -1.09 11.95 -16.75
N VAL A 81 -1.02 10.71 -16.34
CA VAL A 81 -0.36 9.63 -17.07
C VAL A 81 -1.35 8.51 -17.32
N SER A 82 -1.38 7.94 -18.52
CA SER A 82 -2.13 6.71 -18.75
C SER A 82 -1.36 5.52 -18.20
N LEU A 83 -2.07 4.52 -17.70
CA LEU A 83 -1.42 3.29 -17.27
C LEU A 83 -0.65 2.62 -18.44
N SER A 84 -1.11 2.78 -19.67
CA SER A 84 -0.43 2.28 -20.86
C SER A 84 0.99 2.87 -21.06
N ASP A 85 1.26 4.05 -20.52
CA ASP A 85 2.59 4.69 -20.62
C ASP A 85 3.64 3.96 -19.75
N VAL A 86 3.19 3.08 -18.84
CA VAL A 86 4.05 2.22 -18.01
C VAL A 86 4.58 1.01 -18.81
N ASN A 87 3.95 0.67 -19.95
CA ASN A 87 4.41 -0.44 -20.79
C ASN A 87 5.87 -0.25 -21.19
N HIS A 88 6.63 -1.34 -21.07
CA HIS A 88 8.03 -1.42 -21.45
C HIS A 88 8.99 -0.46 -20.70
N GLN A 89 8.49 0.26 -19.70
CA GLN A 89 9.33 1.05 -18.82
C GLN A 89 10.11 0.15 -17.85
N ASP A 90 11.32 0.54 -17.50
CA ASP A 90 12.07 -0.10 -16.41
C ASP A 90 11.33 0.15 -15.10
N PHE A 91 10.89 -0.93 -14.45
CA PHE A 91 9.97 -0.87 -13.32
C PHE A 91 10.58 -1.50 -12.07
N ILE A 92 10.36 -0.84 -10.94
CA ILE A 92 10.66 -1.34 -9.60
C ILE A 92 9.34 -1.80 -8.97
N LEU A 93 9.16 -3.11 -8.83
CA LEU A 93 7.99 -3.69 -8.22
C LEU A 93 8.16 -3.72 -6.70
N THR A 94 7.23 -3.11 -5.99
CA THR A 94 7.21 -3.09 -4.52
C THR A 94 6.23 -4.10 -3.95
N ALA A 95 6.24 -4.27 -2.64
CA ALA A 95 5.45 -5.23 -1.89
C ALA A 95 5.77 -6.70 -2.26
N ASP A 96 4.87 -7.58 -1.94
CA ASP A 96 5.06 -9.03 -2.07
C ASP A 96 4.88 -9.54 -3.53
N GLY A 97 5.06 -8.66 -4.51
CA GLY A 97 5.10 -9.01 -5.93
C GLY A 97 3.82 -8.75 -6.71
N LEU A 98 3.68 -9.46 -7.85
CA LEU A 98 2.56 -9.28 -8.79
C LEU A 98 1.20 -9.75 -8.26
N GLU A 99 1.15 -10.43 -7.14
CA GLU A 99 -0.10 -10.90 -6.52
C GLU A 99 -0.90 -9.80 -5.80
N TYR A 100 -0.33 -8.58 -5.72
CA TYR A 100 -0.94 -7.42 -5.07
C TYR A 100 -1.58 -6.45 -6.05
N GLU A 101 -2.08 -5.33 -5.53
CA GLU A 101 -2.87 -4.36 -6.28
C GLU A 101 -2.23 -3.96 -7.60
N THR A 102 -0.94 -3.61 -7.60
CA THR A 102 -0.22 -3.16 -8.80
C THR A 102 -0.15 -4.27 -9.85
N GLY A 103 0.17 -5.49 -9.45
CA GLY A 103 0.22 -6.63 -10.35
C GLY A 103 -1.16 -6.96 -10.93
N LYS A 104 -2.21 -6.87 -10.11
CA LYS A 104 -3.59 -7.11 -10.58
C LYS A 104 -4.05 -6.03 -11.56
N ILE A 105 -3.68 -4.77 -11.32
CA ILE A 105 -3.95 -3.67 -12.26
C ILE A 105 -3.25 -3.94 -13.59
N PHE A 106 -2.00 -4.38 -13.57
CA PHE A 106 -1.27 -4.75 -14.78
C PHE A 106 -1.94 -5.89 -15.54
N GLU A 107 -2.31 -6.96 -14.84
CA GLU A 107 -2.99 -8.12 -15.44
C GLU A 107 -4.30 -7.71 -16.11
N LEU A 108 -5.17 -7.00 -15.40
CA LEU A 108 -6.49 -6.57 -15.88
C LEU A 108 -6.43 -5.61 -17.07
N ASN A 109 -5.37 -4.81 -17.17
CA ASN A 109 -5.20 -3.82 -18.23
C ASN A 109 -4.17 -4.26 -19.30
N GLN A 110 -3.67 -5.51 -19.23
CA GLN A 110 -2.67 -6.05 -20.16
C GLN A 110 -1.41 -5.19 -20.25
N ILE A 111 -0.95 -4.68 -19.10
CA ILE A 111 0.25 -3.87 -18.97
C ILE A 111 1.44 -4.78 -18.65
N ALA A 112 2.53 -4.62 -19.39
CA ALA A 112 3.75 -5.40 -19.26
C ALA A 112 4.98 -4.49 -19.09
N PRO A 113 5.23 -3.94 -17.90
CA PRO A 113 6.45 -3.20 -17.64
C PRO A 113 7.66 -4.14 -17.63
N HIS A 114 8.84 -3.59 -17.84
CA HIS A 114 10.07 -4.33 -17.69
C HIS A 114 10.50 -4.34 -16.22
N ILE A 115 10.03 -5.34 -15.44
CA ILE A 115 10.36 -5.46 -14.02
C ILE A 115 11.84 -5.80 -13.88
N ARG A 116 12.64 -4.80 -13.48
CA ARG A 116 14.08 -4.96 -13.25
C ARG A 116 14.44 -5.26 -11.82
N TYR A 117 13.62 -4.77 -10.88
CA TYR A 117 13.86 -4.93 -9.45
C TYR A 117 12.55 -5.27 -8.75
N GLN A 118 12.64 -6.13 -7.75
CA GLN A 118 11.56 -6.43 -6.82
C GLN A 118 12.06 -6.21 -5.39
N ILE A 119 11.35 -5.39 -4.62
CA ILE A 119 11.77 -4.94 -3.31
C ILE A 119 10.56 -4.93 -2.38
N ASN A 120 10.70 -5.45 -1.18
CA ASN A 120 9.63 -5.47 -0.18
C ASN A 120 9.66 -4.26 0.78
N GLU A 121 10.38 -3.20 0.41
CA GLU A 121 10.52 -1.99 1.23
C GLU A 121 10.35 -0.73 0.35
N ASP A 122 9.31 0.03 0.65
CA ASP A 122 8.84 1.13 -0.18
C ASP A 122 9.81 2.33 -0.22
N PHE A 123 10.45 2.67 0.90
CA PHE A 123 11.39 3.81 0.95
C PHE A 123 12.69 3.52 0.19
N THR A 124 13.14 2.27 0.20
CA THR A 124 14.26 1.83 -0.65
C THR A 124 13.87 1.95 -2.14
N ALA A 125 12.67 1.53 -2.51
CA ALA A 125 12.17 1.70 -3.87
C ALA A 125 12.13 3.18 -4.27
N LEU A 126 11.64 4.07 -3.41
CA LEU A 126 11.64 5.53 -3.64
C LEU A 126 13.07 6.07 -3.85
N LYS A 127 14.02 5.62 -3.04
CA LYS A 127 15.43 6.03 -3.22
C LYS A 127 16.02 5.52 -4.52
N MET A 128 15.64 4.33 -4.97
CA MET A 128 16.07 3.81 -6.26
C MET A 128 15.45 4.59 -7.43
N VAL A 129 14.17 4.96 -7.32
CA VAL A 129 13.53 5.86 -8.33
C VAL A 129 14.28 7.19 -8.38
N GLU A 130 14.55 7.82 -7.25
CA GLU A 130 15.32 9.08 -7.18
C GLU A 130 16.67 8.96 -7.88
N GLN A 131 17.32 7.80 -7.79
CA GLN A 131 18.61 7.52 -8.46
C GLN A 131 18.47 7.07 -9.93
N GLY A 132 17.26 7.03 -10.48
CA GLY A 132 17.03 6.74 -11.90
C GLY A 132 17.03 5.25 -12.27
N PHE A 133 16.85 4.32 -11.31
CA PHE A 133 16.81 2.89 -11.60
C PHE A 133 15.52 2.42 -12.31
N GLY A 134 14.52 3.29 -12.40
CA GLY A 134 13.25 2.99 -13.05
C GLY A 134 12.12 3.80 -12.43
N ILE A 135 10.91 3.41 -12.76
CA ILE A 135 9.67 3.99 -12.22
C ILE A 135 8.97 2.97 -11.28
N THR A 136 8.03 3.43 -10.48
CA THR A 136 7.21 2.56 -9.64
C THR A 136 5.80 3.09 -9.47
N ILE A 137 4.89 2.28 -8.95
CA ILE A 137 3.54 2.68 -8.54
C ILE A 137 3.44 2.47 -7.03
N LEU A 138 3.12 3.55 -6.31
CA LEU A 138 3.02 3.54 -4.86
C LEU A 138 1.74 4.25 -4.38
N PRO A 139 1.24 3.87 -3.20
CA PRO A 139 0.07 4.53 -2.61
C PRO A 139 0.36 5.98 -2.24
N LYS A 140 -0.58 6.86 -2.54
CA LYS A 140 -0.50 8.30 -2.22
C LYS A 140 -0.27 8.56 -0.73
N LEU A 141 -0.90 7.74 0.12
CA LEU A 141 -0.72 7.82 1.56
C LEU A 141 0.75 7.68 1.97
N LEU A 142 1.51 6.79 1.33
CA LEU A 142 2.94 6.61 1.57
C LEU A 142 3.76 7.82 1.10
N LEU A 143 3.35 8.43 0.00
CA LEU A 143 4.07 9.52 -0.66
C LEU A 143 3.89 10.87 0.04
N ASN A 144 2.92 11.00 0.93
CA ASN A 144 2.68 12.22 1.69
C ASN A 144 3.89 12.55 2.58
N ASN A 145 4.55 13.69 2.27
CA ASN A 145 5.75 14.16 2.97
C ASN A 145 6.96 13.21 2.89
N ALA A 146 7.01 12.31 1.91
CA ALA A 146 8.17 11.46 1.69
C ALA A 146 9.40 12.33 1.29
N PRO A 147 10.56 12.16 1.96
CA PRO A 147 11.71 13.05 1.78
C PRO A 147 12.58 12.63 0.58
N PHE A 148 11.97 12.49 -0.60
CA PHE A 148 12.65 12.06 -1.82
C PHE A 148 12.40 13.01 -2.98
N GLU A 149 13.43 13.25 -3.79
CA GLU A 149 13.35 14.07 -4.99
C GLU A 149 12.83 13.25 -6.19
N VAL A 150 11.53 12.98 -6.16
CA VAL A 150 10.82 12.22 -7.20
C VAL A 150 9.64 13.00 -7.75
N CYS A 151 9.18 12.63 -8.91
CA CYS A 151 7.97 13.16 -9.50
C CYS A 151 6.80 12.20 -9.25
N ILE A 152 5.68 12.71 -8.75
CA ILE A 152 4.48 11.94 -8.44
C ILE A 152 3.37 12.39 -9.39
N ARG A 153 2.69 11.44 -10.06
CA ARG A 153 1.61 11.71 -11.02
C ARG A 153 0.43 10.80 -10.79
N SER A 154 -0.77 11.38 -10.90
CA SER A 154 -2.00 10.59 -10.94
C SER A 154 -2.19 9.94 -12.30
N PHE A 155 -2.85 8.79 -12.31
CA PHE A 155 -3.32 8.18 -13.55
C PHE A 155 -4.63 8.81 -14.02
N THR A 156 -4.85 8.80 -15.33
CA THR A 156 -6.13 9.23 -15.91
C THR A 156 -7.29 8.36 -15.44
N GLU A 157 -7.02 7.08 -15.18
CA GLU A 157 -7.99 6.07 -14.80
C GLU A 157 -8.33 6.03 -13.29
N HIS A 158 -7.58 6.78 -12.45
CA HIS A 158 -7.77 6.88 -11.00
C HIS A 158 -7.83 5.52 -10.28
N TYR A 159 -6.72 4.80 -10.24
CA TYR A 159 -6.63 3.55 -9.49
C TYR A 159 -6.59 3.79 -7.98
N THR A 160 -7.47 3.10 -7.26
CA THR A 160 -7.57 3.20 -5.80
C THR A 160 -7.59 1.84 -5.15
N ARG A 161 -7.23 1.79 -3.87
CA ARG A 161 -7.40 0.62 -3.00
C ARG A 161 -8.23 1.00 -1.77
N THR A 162 -9.03 0.07 -1.26
CA THR A 162 -9.76 0.23 0.00
C THR A 162 -8.87 -0.24 1.14
N LEU A 163 -8.66 0.61 2.14
CA LEU A 163 -7.94 0.28 3.37
C LEU A 163 -8.93 0.08 4.51
N GLY A 164 -8.64 -0.85 5.39
CA GLY A 164 -9.53 -1.15 6.52
C GLY A 164 -8.95 -2.14 7.50
N ILE A 165 -9.83 -2.67 8.33
CA ILE A 165 -9.52 -3.66 9.36
C ILE A 165 -10.07 -5.00 8.93
N ALA A 166 -9.22 -6.02 8.89
CA ALA A 166 -9.65 -7.41 8.73
C ALA A 166 -9.64 -8.12 10.07
N LEU A 167 -10.64 -8.98 10.25
CA LEU A 167 -10.89 -9.77 11.46
C LEU A 167 -10.83 -11.26 11.12
N GLN A 168 -10.66 -12.09 12.12
CA GLN A 168 -10.74 -13.53 11.93
C GLN A 168 -12.18 -13.97 11.69
N SER A 169 -12.37 -14.91 10.76
CA SER A 169 -13.68 -15.51 10.49
C SER A 169 -14.13 -16.39 11.64
N GLY A 170 -15.42 -16.27 12.02
CA GLY A 170 -16.05 -17.13 13.04
C GLY A 170 -15.67 -16.81 14.49
N VAL A 171 -14.87 -15.77 14.72
CA VAL A 171 -14.55 -15.28 16.06
C VAL A 171 -15.32 -14.00 16.31
N THR A 172 -16.03 -13.92 17.43
CA THR A 172 -16.64 -12.66 17.86
C THR A 172 -15.55 -11.78 18.42
N PRO A 173 -15.31 -10.60 17.83
CA PRO A 173 -14.31 -9.66 18.33
C PRO A 173 -14.59 -9.31 19.80
N SER A 174 -13.55 -9.05 20.56
CA SER A 174 -13.72 -8.46 21.89
C SER A 174 -14.33 -7.07 21.77
N LYS A 175 -14.90 -6.54 22.87
CA LYS A 175 -15.46 -5.17 22.88
C LYS A 175 -14.39 -4.08 22.62
N ALA A 176 -13.13 -4.45 22.60
CA ALA A 176 -12.00 -3.57 22.33
C ALA A 176 -11.60 -3.54 20.85
N VAL A 177 -12.13 -4.41 20.04
CA VAL A 177 -11.96 -4.49 18.58
C VAL A 177 -13.28 -4.15 17.89
#